data_1efcb2830663d217f4b494eca930b30e
#
_entry.id   1efcb2830663d217f4b494eca930b30e
#
_cell.length_a   1.000
_cell.length_b   1.000
_cell.length_c   1.000
_cell.angle_alpha   90.00
_cell.angle_beta   90.00
_cell.angle_gamma   90.00
#
_symmetry.space_group_name_H-M   'P 1'
#
loop_
_entity.id
_entity.type
_entity.pdbx_description
1 polymer ?
#
loop_
_entity_poly.entity_id
_entity_poly.type
_entity_poly.pdbx_seq_one_letter_code
_entity_poly.pdbx_strand_id
1 'polypeptide(L)'
;MFIFSLSYLKPISQVEKYLQAHIDYLECYYQSGHFIASGRKIPRTGGIIICRAESHEKAMSIIQQDPFYIHQIAQYELIEFVPSKYAKGFDNFI
;
A
#
# COMPACT_ATOMS: atom_id res chain seq x y z
N MET A 1 -1.12 0.84 12.88
CA MET A 1 -1.66 1.27 11.57
C MET A 1 -0.52 1.82 10.75
N PHE A 2 -0.50 1.53 9.45
CA PHE A 2 0.58 1.94 8.57
C PHE A 2 0.03 2.63 7.34
N ILE A 3 0.77 3.62 6.87
CA ILE A 3 0.55 4.23 5.57
C ILE A 3 1.76 3.88 4.71
N PHE A 4 1.51 3.26 3.56
CA PHE A 4 2.53 3.05 2.53
C PHE A 4 2.38 4.16 1.51
N SER A 5 3.40 4.98 1.36
CA SER A 5 3.45 6.01 0.33
C SER A 5 4.39 5.54 -0.77
N LEU A 6 3.82 5.33 -1.96
CA LEU A 6 4.55 4.86 -3.14
C LEU A 6 4.83 6.03 -4.06
N SER A 7 6.07 6.15 -4.50
CA SER A 7 6.47 7.12 -5.51
C SER A 7 7.07 6.38 -6.70
N TYR A 8 6.57 6.65 -7.90
CA TYR A 8 7.05 5.95 -9.10
C TYR A 8 8.50 6.30 -9.39
N LEU A 9 9.30 5.26 -9.67
CA LEU A 9 10.70 5.36 -10.08
C LEU A 9 10.85 5.23 -11.59
N LYS A 10 9.82 4.77 -12.28
CA LYS A 10 9.84 4.46 -13.71
C LYS A 10 8.75 5.24 -14.44
N PRO A 11 8.88 5.42 -15.76
CA PRO A 11 7.82 6.05 -16.57
C PRO A 11 6.49 5.30 -16.47
N ILE A 12 5.40 5.98 -16.75
CA ILE A 12 4.04 5.41 -16.69
C ILE A 12 3.92 4.14 -17.54
N SER A 13 4.60 4.08 -18.68
CA SER A 13 4.57 2.88 -19.53
C SER A 13 5.08 1.63 -18.79
N GLN A 14 6.08 1.80 -17.94
CA GLN A 14 6.60 0.70 -17.12
C GLN A 14 5.66 0.39 -15.94
N VAL A 15 5.06 1.42 -15.35
CA VAL A 15 4.05 1.25 -14.31
C VAL A 15 2.90 0.39 -14.84
N GLU A 16 2.38 0.73 -16.02
CA GLU A 16 1.25 0.02 -16.61
C GLU A 16 1.57 -1.43 -16.95
N LYS A 17 2.83 -1.73 -17.27
CA LYS A 17 3.28 -3.10 -17.54
C LYS A 17 3.06 -4.03 -16.33
N TYR A 18 3.21 -3.51 -15.12
CA TYR A 18 3.06 -4.28 -13.87
C TYR A 18 1.77 -3.97 -13.12
N LEU A 19 0.89 -3.14 -13.70
CA LEU A 19 -0.29 -2.67 -13.00
C LEU A 19 -1.25 -3.79 -12.63
N GLN A 20 -1.50 -4.74 -13.54
CA GLN A 20 -2.42 -5.85 -13.24
C GLN A 20 -1.88 -6.71 -12.11
N ALA A 21 -0.60 -7.02 -12.12
CA ALA A 21 0.03 -7.80 -11.05
C ALA A 21 -0.05 -7.06 -9.71
N HIS A 22 0.11 -5.73 -9.72
CA HIS A 22 -0.05 -4.90 -8.53
C HIS A 22 -1.51 -4.93 -8.02
N ILE A 23 -2.49 -4.87 -8.92
CA ILE A 23 -3.91 -4.96 -8.55
C ILE A 23 -4.21 -6.32 -7.91
N ASP A 24 -3.68 -7.41 -8.47
CA ASP A 24 -3.86 -8.75 -7.92
C ASP A 24 -3.25 -8.86 -6.51
N TYR A 25 -2.09 -8.24 -6.31
CA TYR A 25 -1.46 -8.12 -5.00
C TYR A 25 -2.36 -7.36 -4.01
N LEU A 26 -2.95 -6.22 -4.41
CA LEU A 26 -3.87 -5.47 -3.57
C LEU A 26 -5.06 -6.33 -3.15
N GLU A 27 -5.69 -7.00 -4.09
CA GLU A 27 -6.85 -7.86 -3.82
C GLU A 27 -6.53 -8.93 -2.77
N CYS A 28 -5.35 -9.54 -2.87
CA CYS A 28 -4.90 -10.55 -1.91
C CYS A 28 -4.89 -10.01 -0.47
N TYR A 29 -4.36 -8.80 -0.28
CA TYR A 29 -4.24 -8.22 1.05
C TYR A 29 -5.51 -7.50 1.52
N TYR A 30 -6.43 -7.16 0.62
CA TYR A 30 -7.80 -6.80 1.02
C TYR A 30 -8.54 -8.02 1.57
N GLN A 31 -8.42 -9.17 0.93
CA GLN A 31 -9.05 -10.40 1.39
C GLN A 31 -8.50 -10.87 2.74
N SER A 32 -7.21 -10.70 2.96
CA SER A 32 -6.59 -11.06 4.25
C SER A 32 -6.97 -10.11 5.39
N GLY A 33 -7.56 -8.97 5.07
CA GLY A 33 -7.93 -7.95 6.06
C GLY A 33 -6.82 -6.99 6.43
N HIS A 34 -5.66 -7.05 5.76
CA HIS A 34 -4.56 -6.13 6.05
C HIS A 34 -4.77 -4.75 5.42
N PHE A 35 -5.28 -4.70 4.19
CA PHE A 35 -5.48 -3.41 3.50
C PHE A 35 -6.88 -2.86 3.78
N ILE A 36 -6.95 -1.57 4.05
CA ILE A 36 -8.18 -0.85 4.41
C ILE A 36 -8.65 0.01 3.25
N ALA A 37 -7.73 0.75 2.65
CA ALA A 37 -8.01 1.64 1.52
C ALA A 37 -6.71 1.85 0.75
N SER A 38 -6.84 2.10 -0.55
CA SER A 38 -5.72 2.44 -1.40
C SER A 38 -6.19 3.31 -2.56
N GLY A 39 -5.28 4.06 -3.15
CA GLY A 39 -5.59 4.91 -4.28
C GLY A 39 -4.35 5.56 -4.85
N ARG A 40 -4.51 6.19 -6.02
CA ARG A 40 -3.43 6.90 -6.66
C ARG A 40 -3.29 8.31 -6.11
N LYS A 41 -2.07 8.84 -6.11
CA LYS A 41 -1.81 10.24 -5.81
C LYS A 41 -2.33 11.14 -6.95
N ILE A 42 -2.66 12.37 -6.63
CA ILE A 42 -3.04 13.41 -7.58
C ILE A 42 -2.01 14.54 -7.46
N PRO A 43 -1.20 14.79 -8.49
CA PRO A 43 -1.09 14.09 -9.77
C PRO A 43 -0.59 12.66 -9.62
N ARG A 44 -0.71 11.86 -10.68
CA ARG A 44 -0.39 10.43 -10.69
C ARG A 44 1.12 10.20 -10.63
N THR A 45 1.70 10.38 -9.46
CA THR A 45 3.13 10.19 -9.18
C THR A 45 3.40 8.95 -8.33
N GLY A 46 2.36 8.23 -7.95
CA GLY A 46 2.43 7.09 -7.08
C GLY A 46 1.07 6.76 -6.49
N GLY A 47 1.07 6.13 -5.33
CA GLY A 47 -0.15 5.74 -4.64
C GLY A 47 0.00 5.74 -3.13
N ILE A 48 -1.12 5.51 -2.46
CA ILE A 48 -1.20 5.37 -1.01
C ILE A 48 -1.92 4.07 -0.71
N ILE A 49 -1.42 3.34 0.28
CA ILE A 49 -2.11 2.16 0.83
C ILE A 49 -2.20 2.34 2.34
N ILE A 50 -3.39 2.17 2.90
CA ILE A 50 -3.57 2.13 4.35
C ILE A 50 -3.65 0.67 4.77
N CYS A 51 -2.74 0.29 5.67
CA CYS A 51 -2.55 -1.10 6.06
C CYS A 51 -2.60 -1.23 7.57
N ARG A 52 -3.28 -2.27 8.05
CA ARG A 52 -3.13 -2.70 9.45
C ARG A 52 -2.28 -3.96 9.47
N ALA A 53 -1.30 -3.97 10.34
CA ALA A 53 -0.43 -5.11 10.55
C ALA A 53 0.00 -5.13 12.01
N GLU A 54 0.29 -6.29 12.53
CA GLU A 54 0.63 -6.47 13.94
C GLU A 54 2.02 -5.94 14.30
N SER A 55 2.87 -5.69 13.31
CA SER A 55 4.22 -5.20 13.55
C SER A 55 4.79 -4.48 12.32
N HIS A 56 5.83 -3.70 12.54
CA HIS A 56 6.62 -3.09 11.45
C HIS A 56 7.20 -4.17 10.53
N GLU A 57 7.67 -5.27 11.09
CA GLU A 57 8.24 -6.38 10.32
C GLU A 57 7.20 -7.01 9.40
N LYS A 58 5.97 -7.19 9.90
CA LYS A 58 4.87 -7.71 9.08
C LYS A 58 4.54 -6.75 7.95
N ALA A 59 4.47 -5.44 8.23
CA ALA A 59 4.22 -4.42 7.21
C ALA A 59 5.30 -4.46 6.12
N MET A 60 6.57 -4.58 6.50
CA MET A 60 7.68 -4.71 5.55
C MET A 60 7.55 -5.97 4.71
N SER A 61 7.16 -7.09 5.31
CA SER A 61 6.98 -8.34 4.56
C SER A 61 5.87 -8.21 3.51
N ILE A 62 4.82 -7.46 3.82
CA ILE A 62 3.72 -7.19 2.88
C ILE A 62 4.21 -6.33 1.72
N ILE A 63 4.97 -5.27 1.99
CA ILE A 63 5.56 -4.41 0.96
C ILE A 63 6.42 -5.24 -0.01
N GLN A 64 7.20 -6.16 0.50
CA GLN A 64 8.14 -6.96 -0.28
C GLN A 64 7.45 -7.91 -1.27
N GLN A 65 6.15 -8.14 -1.12
CA GLN A 65 5.37 -8.96 -2.04
C GLN A 65 4.77 -8.19 -3.21
N ASP A 66 4.82 -6.86 -3.17
CA ASP A 66 4.28 -6.03 -4.24
C ASP A 66 5.18 -6.11 -5.48
N PRO A 67 4.64 -6.46 -6.65
CA PRO A 67 5.39 -6.41 -7.91
C PRO A 67 6.05 -5.06 -8.17
N PHE A 68 5.42 -3.95 -7.74
CA PHE A 68 6.03 -2.62 -7.84
C PHE A 68 7.29 -2.48 -7.00
N TYR A 69 7.36 -3.16 -5.87
CA TYR A 69 8.57 -3.20 -5.05
C TYR A 69 9.61 -4.14 -5.66
N ILE A 70 9.19 -5.34 -6.04
CA ILE A 70 10.07 -6.39 -6.56
C ILE A 70 10.81 -5.92 -7.81
N HIS A 71 10.11 -5.24 -8.72
CA HIS A 71 10.66 -4.78 -10.00
C HIS A 71 11.14 -3.33 -9.97
N GLN A 72 11.20 -2.73 -8.78
CA GLN A 72 11.67 -1.35 -8.58
C GLN A 72 10.90 -0.32 -9.43
N ILE A 73 9.59 -0.56 -9.55
CA ILE A 73 8.69 0.37 -10.24
C ILE A 73 8.37 1.56 -9.37
N ALA A 74 8.27 1.33 -8.05
CA ALA A 74 7.96 2.37 -7.08
C ALA A 74 8.85 2.24 -5.85
N GLN A 75 9.12 3.38 -5.25
CA GLN A 75 9.78 3.48 -3.95
C GLN A 75 8.71 3.60 -2.88
N TYR A 76 8.88 2.85 -1.79
CA TYR A 76 7.97 2.87 -0.65
C TYR A 76 8.53 3.71 0.48
N GLU A 77 7.69 4.57 1.05
CA GLU A 77 7.89 5.18 2.36
C GLU A 77 6.88 4.57 3.32
N LEU A 78 7.35 4.04 4.42
CA LEU A 78 6.52 3.40 5.44
C LEU A 78 6.34 4.36 6.62
N ILE A 79 5.09 4.72 6.92
CA ILE A 79 4.74 5.58 8.04
C ILE A 79 3.88 4.78 9.00
N GLU A 80 4.32 4.67 10.25
CA GLU A 80 3.52 4.04 11.29
C GLU A 80 2.85 5.11 12.15
N PHE A 81 1.59 4.88 12.51
CA PHE A 81 0.89 5.74 13.47
C PHE A 81 -0.11 4.92 14.28
N VAL A 82 -0.47 5.44 15.44
CA VAL A 82 -1.49 4.84 16.30
C VAL A 82 -2.77 5.65 16.14
N PRO A 83 -3.85 5.08 15.55
CA PRO A 83 -5.10 5.81 15.39
C PRO A 83 -5.76 5.98 16.77
N SER A 84 -5.59 7.15 17.35
CA SER A 84 -6.13 7.47 18.68
C SER A 84 -7.47 8.21 18.61
N LYS A 85 -7.83 8.70 17.44
CA LYS A 85 -9.10 9.39 17.17
C LYS A 85 -9.53 9.12 15.74
N TYR A 86 -10.82 8.75 15.56
CA TYR A 86 -11.31 8.35 14.25
C TYR A 86 -12.82 8.48 14.18
N ALA A 87 -13.36 8.50 12.97
CA ALA A 87 -14.78 8.59 12.73
C ALA A 87 -15.47 7.25 13.07
N LYS A 88 -16.76 7.32 13.34
CA LYS A 88 -17.60 6.17 13.64
C LYS A 88 -17.50 5.15 12.48
N GLY A 89 -17.26 3.90 12.83
CA GLY A 89 -17.11 2.81 11.87
C GLY A 89 -15.67 2.45 11.56
N PHE A 90 -14.73 3.38 11.76
CA PHE A 90 -13.33 3.09 11.51
C PHE A 90 -12.75 2.08 12.51
N ASP A 91 -13.35 1.95 13.68
CA ASP A 91 -12.97 0.96 14.69
C ASP A 91 -13.08 -0.48 14.17
N ASN A 92 -13.84 -0.71 13.10
CA ASN A 92 -13.89 -2.03 12.45
C ASN A 92 -12.55 -2.41 11.80
N PHE A 93 -11.65 -1.47 11.61
CA PHE A 93 -10.37 -1.69 10.93
C PHE A 93 -9.16 -1.63 11.87
N ILE A 94 -9.41 -1.49 13.17
CA ILE A 94 -8.32 -1.38 14.15
C ILE A 94 -8.14 -2.71 14.90
#